data_2d60ad163454cec6594e21aaedd72f72
#
_entry.id   2d60ad163454cec6594e21aaedd72f72
#
_cell.length_a   1.000
_cell.length_b   1.000
_cell.length_c   1.000
_cell.angle_alpha   90.00
_cell.angle_beta   90.00
_cell.angle_gamma   90.00
#
_symmetry.space_group_name_H-M   'P 1'
#
loop_
_entity.id
_entity.type
_entity.pdbx_description
1 polymer ?
#
loop_
_entity_poly.entity_id
_entity_poly.type
_entity_poly.pdbx_seq_one_letter_code
_entity_poly.pdbx_strand_id
1 'polypeptide(L)'
;MKKPEGTKGESLKSRKKVCNVQNSDETQQDMTEAIRIAVRRAFAEVRIEEKRAEKKKTLYNTRRLMESYIDLKKYINNAITEEEEVTEAAYSVLKGENAKLKSVKEAKMVTAMMIINIDRALTELEAESRKEGTLYKYEAFRMHYIDGSTFEEIADQLDCGKNSPSNWCKAILKKMSVKLFGINGI
;
A
#
# COMPACT_ATOMS: atom_id res chain seq x y z
N MET A 1 90.72 16.97 30.62
CA MET A 1 89.95 15.90 30.06
C MET A 1 88.48 16.26 30.18
N LYS A 2 87.82 16.58 29.08
CA LYS A 2 86.44 17.04 28.97
C LYS A 2 85.54 15.82 28.69
N LYS A 3 84.48 15.65 29.47
CA LYS A 3 83.36 14.75 29.16
C LYS A 3 82.39 15.41 28.21
N PRO A 4 81.80 14.72 27.30
CA PRO A 4 80.70 15.25 26.49
C PRO A 4 79.34 14.93 27.18
N GLU A 5 78.51 15.94 27.30
CA GLU A 5 77.11 15.83 27.72
C GLU A 5 76.26 15.30 26.55
N GLY A 6 75.54 14.19 26.82
CA GLY A 6 74.70 13.52 25.82
C GLY A 6 73.27 14.02 25.78
N THR A 7 72.84 14.30 24.61
CA THR A 7 71.49 14.68 24.20
C THR A 7 70.46 13.57 24.53
N LYS A 8 69.61 13.79 25.55
CA LYS A 8 68.46 12.90 25.89
C LYS A 8 67.09 13.62 25.82
N GLY A 9 66.99 14.74 25.17
CA GLY A 9 65.74 15.54 25.19
C GLY A 9 64.78 15.43 24.00
N GLU A 10 65.24 14.98 22.82
CA GLU A 10 64.45 15.05 21.57
C GLU A 10 63.59 13.83 21.25
N SER A 11 63.98 12.65 21.77
CA SER A 11 63.26 11.39 21.46
C SER A 11 61.90 11.28 22.13
N LEU A 12 61.70 11.90 23.32
CA LEU A 12 60.41 11.80 24.05
C LEU A 12 59.31 12.71 23.52
N LYS A 13 59.67 13.89 22.94
CA LYS A 13 58.67 14.78 22.36
C LYS A 13 58.13 14.28 21.02
N SER A 14 58.93 13.60 20.24
CA SER A 14 58.53 12.99 18.94
C SER A 14 57.55 11.85 19.17
N ARG A 15 57.80 10.94 20.17
CA ARG A 15 56.89 9.82 20.48
C ARG A 15 55.53 10.29 21.02
N LYS A 16 55.44 11.33 21.82
CA LYS A 16 54.18 11.89 22.31
C LYS A 16 53.32 12.53 21.21
N LYS A 17 53.97 13.15 20.19
CA LYS A 17 53.27 13.74 19.06
C LYS A 17 52.68 12.71 18.12
N VAL A 18 53.37 11.58 17.87
CA VAL A 18 52.86 10.45 17.05
C VAL A 18 51.72 9.74 17.75
N CYS A 19 51.77 9.46 19.05
CA CYS A 19 50.68 8.86 19.80
C CYS A 19 49.40 9.75 19.85
N ASN A 20 49.53 11.08 19.89
CA ASN A 20 48.37 11.96 19.88
C ASN A 20 47.68 12.05 18.49
N VAL A 21 48.44 11.92 17.40
CA VAL A 21 47.87 11.93 16.05
C VAL A 21 47.14 10.62 15.77
N GLN A 22 47.67 9.47 16.18
CA GLN A 22 47.02 8.17 16.01
C GLN A 22 45.70 8.09 16.81
N ASN A 23 45.65 8.58 18.03
CA ASN A 23 44.41 8.60 18.85
C ASN A 23 43.33 9.53 18.28
N SER A 24 43.72 10.64 17.60
CA SER A 24 42.75 11.52 16.94
C SER A 24 42.15 10.91 15.69
N ASP A 25 42.91 10.13 14.91
CA ASP A 25 42.44 9.45 13.68
C ASP A 25 41.51 8.27 14.01
N GLU A 26 41.81 7.49 15.05
CA GLU A 26 40.93 6.41 15.53
C GLU A 26 39.59 6.95 16.05
N THR A 27 39.62 8.03 16.83
CA THR A 27 38.39 8.69 17.32
C THR A 27 37.53 9.26 16.18
N GLN A 28 38.15 9.76 15.15
CA GLN A 28 37.48 10.32 13.98
C GLN A 28 36.87 9.23 13.09
N GLN A 29 37.53 8.08 12.98
CA GLN A 29 37.02 6.90 12.28
C GLN A 29 35.80 6.30 13.00
N ASP A 30 35.86 6.14 14.33
CA ASP A 30 34.76 5.66 15.16
C ASP A 30 33.53 6.57 15.07
N MET A 31 33.72 7.89 15.08
CA MET A 31 32.64 8.86 14.93
C MET A 31 32.00 8.77 13.53
N THR A 32 32.80 8.59 12.50
CA THR A 32 32.33 8.44 11.11
C THR A 32 31.49 7.18 10.95
N GLU A 33 31.92 6.05 11.55
CA GLU A 33 31.16 4.80 11.48
C GLU A 33 29.86 4.88 12.31
N ALA A 34 29.89 5.53 13.48
CA ALA A 34 28.67 5.79 14.26
C ALA A 34 27.64 6.64 13.47
N ILE A 35 28.10 7.65 12.75
CA ILE A 35 27.25 8.47 11.87
C ILE A 35 26.67 7.61 10.73
N ARG A 36 27.47 6.77 10.08
CA ARG A 36 26.98 5.86 9.03
C ARG A 36 25.90 4.91 9.53
N ILE A 37 26.10 4.34 10.72
CA ILE A 37 25.12 3.46 11.35
C ILE A 37 23.82 4.23 11.66
N ALA A 38 23.92 5.43 12.23
CA ALA A 38 22.76 6.27 12.53
C ALA A 38 21.98 6.65 11.27
N VAL A 39 22.69 7.04 10.18
CA VAL A 39 22.08 7.35 8.90
C VAL A 39 21.36 6.15 8.31
N ARG A 40 22.00 4.95 8.30
CA ARG A 40 21.35 3.71 7.82
C ARG A 40 20.08 3.37 8.60
N ARG A 41 20.10 3.53 9.93
CA ARG A 41 18.92 3.32 10.79
C ARG A 41 17.80 4.30 10.46
N ALA A 42 18.13 5.60 10.34
CA ALA A 42 17.16 6.62 9.98
C ALA A 42 16.51 6.35 8.61
N PHE A 43 17.29 5.97 7.58
CA PHE A 43 16.73 5.58 6.28
C PHE A 43 15.86 4.31 6.36
N ALA A 44 16.22 3.33 7.19
CA ALA A 44 15.40 2.13 7.38
C ALA A 44 14.06 2.48 8.05
N GLU A 45 14.05 3.35 9.04
CA GLU A 45 12.83 3.83 9.70
C GLU A 45 11.92 4.58 8.74
N VAL A 46 12.45 5.52 7.94
CA VAL A 46 11.69 6.25 6.92
C VAL A 46 11.03 5.28 5.92
N ARG A 47 11.77 4.28 5.41
CA ARG A 47 11.21 3.27 4.50
C ARG A 47 10.09 2.45 5.12
N ILE A 48 10.18 2.15 6.41
CA ILE A 48 9.12 1.41 7.13
C ILE A 48 7.87 2.29 7.27
N GLU A 49 8.04 3.57 7.57
CA GLU A 49 6.93 4.51 7.68
C GLU A 49 6.24 4.75 6.32
N GLU A 50 7.01 4.93 5.24
CA GLU A 50 6.48 5.05 3.88
C GLU A 50 5.65 3.83 3.50
N LYS A 51 6.17 2.61 3.70
CA LYS A 51 5.43 1.36 3.45
C LYS A 51 4.15 1.27 4.27
N ARG A 52 4.18 1.70 5.54
CA ARG A 52 2.98 1.74 6.39
C ARG A 52 1.94 2.74 5.90
N ALA A 53 2.39 3.90 5.42
CA ALA A 53 1.52 4.92 4.85
C ALA A 53 0.87 4.43 3.54
N GLU A 54 1.64 3.79 2.66
CA GLU A 54 1.13 3.19 1.42
C GLU A 54 0.09 2.10 1.69
N LYS A 55 0.36 1.19 2.64
CA LYS A 55 -0.62 0.16 3.05
C LYS A 55 -1.92 0.75 3.57
N LYS A 56 -1.84 1.78 4.41
CA LYS A 56 -3.03 2.48 4.91
C LYS A 56 -3.83 3.11 3.77
N LYS A 57 -3.13 3.74 2.82
CA LYS A 57 -3.73 4.36 1.64
C LYS A 57 -4.41 3.32 0.74
N THR A 58 -3.75 2.19 0.47
CA THR A 58 -4.30 1.12 -0.36
C THR A 58 -5.54 0.49 0.28
N LEU A 59 -5.51 0.21 1.58
CA LEU A 59 -6.66 -0.32 2.30
C LEU A 59 -7.84 0.68 2.32
N TYR A 60 -7.55 1.97 2.49
CA TYR A 60 -8.55 3.03 2.42
C TYR A 60 -9.17 3.12 1.02
N ASN A 61 -8.36 3.05 -0.03
CA ASN A 61 -8.83 3.05 -1.41
C ASN A 61 -9.70 1.81 -1.71
N THR A 62 -9.30 0.63 -1.22
CA THR A 62 -10.08 -0.60 -1.35
C THR A 62 -11.45 -0.45 -0.69
N ARG A 63 -11.51 0.13 0.51
CA ARG A 63 -12.77 0.38 1.20
C ARG A 63 -13.67 1.30 0.39
N ARG A 64 -13.16 2.47 -0.03
CA ARG A 64 -13.94 3.42 -0.85
C ARG A 64 -14.41 2.81 -2.15
N LEU A 65 -13.58 1.99 -2.78
CA LEU A 65 -13.94 1.28 -4.00
C LEU A 65 -15.12 0.33 -3.76
N MET A 66 -15.11 -0.42 -2.65
CA MET A 66 -16.20 -1.33 -2.30
C MET A 66 -17.47 -0.59 -1.90
N GLU A 67 -17.37 0.54 -1.18
CA GLU A 67 -18.51 1.42 -0.85
C GLU A 67 -19.18 1.98 -2.12
N SER A 68 -18.43 2.22 -3.19
CA SER A 68 -18.93 2.73 -4.46
C SER A 68 -19.24 1.63 -5.50
N TYR A 69 -18.94 0.36 -5.19
CA TYR A 69 -18.96 -0.72 -6.17
C TYR A 69 -20.33 -0.90 -6.85
N ILE A 70 -21.42 -0.88 -6.09
CA ILE A 70 -22.78 -1.05 -6.60
C ILE A 70 -23.16 0.09 -7.55
N ASP A 71 -22.82 1.34 -7.18
CA ASP A 71 -23.11 2.50 -8.01
C ASP A 71 -22.27 2.53 -9.28
N LEU A 72 -20.99 2.16 -9.18
CA LEU A 72 -20.11 2.00 -10.34
C LEU A 72 -20.62 0.90 -11.29
N LYS A 73 -21.13 -0.19 -10.76
CA LYS A 73 -21.70 -1.30 -11.53
C LYS A 73 -22.96 -0.86 -12.28
N LYS A 74 -23.86 -0.15 -11.60
CA LYS A 74 -25.05 0.47 -12.23
C LYS A 74 -24.65 1.47 -13.33
N TYR A 75 -23.68 2.34 -13.06
CA TYR A 75 -23.18 3.31 -14.03
C TYR A 75 -22.66 2.65 -15.30
N ILE A 76 -21.87 1.60 -15.21
CA ILE A 76 -21.34 0.89 -16.38
C ILE A 76 -22.43 0.13 -17.11
N ASN A 77 -23.35 -0.54 -16.42
CA ASN A 77 -24.47 -1.24 -17.06
C ASN A 77 -25.37 -0.28 -17.86
N ASN A 78 -25.69 0.88 -17.29
CA ASN A 78 -26.48 1.90 -18.00
C ASN A 78 -25.69 2.46 -19.21
N ALA A 79 -24.38 2.67 -19.04
CA ALA A 79 -23.54 3.18 -20.13
C ALA A 79 -23.42 2.22 -21.32
N ILE A 80 -23.43 0.90 -21.06
CA ILE A 80 -23.43 -0.13 -22.12
C ILE A 80 -24.76 -0.13 -22.88
N THR A 81 -25.87 -0.03 -22.17
CA THR A 81 -27.21 0.04 -22.79
C THR A 81 -27.37 1.26 -23.68
N GLU A 82 -26.87 2.43 -23.24
CA GLU A 82 -26.89 3.65 -24.05
C GLU A 82 -25.95 3.57 -25.29
N GLU A 83 -24.83 2.86 -25.20
CA GLU A 83 -23.89 2.70 -26.32
C GLU A 83 -24.44 1.76 -27.41
N GLU A 84 -25.24 0.75 -27.09
CA GLU A 84 -25.91 -0.11 -28.07
C GLU A 84 -26.94 0.66 -28.91
N GLU A 85 -27.63 1.63 -28.33
CA GLU A 85 -28.60 2.51 -29.06
C GLU A 85 -27.93 3.61 -29.89
N VAL A 86 -26.72 4.05 -29.50
CA VAL A 86 -26.04 5.21 -30.14
C VAL A 86 -25.02 4.78 -31.20
N THR A 87 -24.66 3.48 -31.29
CA THR A 87 -23.51 3.01 -32.10
C THR A 87 -23.66 3.24 -33.61
N GLU A 88 -24.84 3.24 -34.21
CA GLU A 88 -24.99 3.47 -35.65
C GLU A 88 -24.95 4.95 -36.03
N ALA A 89 -25.52 5.81 -35.21
CA ALA A 89 -25.54 7.27 -35.46
C ALA A 89 -24.22 7.97 -35.10
N ALA A 90 -23.53 7.48 -34.07
CA ALA A 90 -22.29 8.09 -33.59
C ALA A 90 -21.05 7.72 -34.43
N TYR A 91 -21.02 6.57 -35.09
CA TYR A 91 -19.91 6.17 -35.96
C TYR A 91 -19.69 7.10 -37.14
N SER A 92 -20.78 7.73 -37.62
CA SER A 92 -20.73 8.68 -38.75
C SER A 92 -20.22 10.08 -38.37
N VAL A 93 -20.36 10.48 -37.10
CA VAL A 93 -19.96 11.82 -36.59
C VAL A 93 -18.55 11.81 -36.00
N LEU A 94 -18.00 10.64 -35.64
CA LEU A 94 -16.77 10.49 -34.82
C LEU A 94 -15.46 10.41 -35.60
N LYS A 95 -15.44 10.67 -36.91
CA LYS A 95 -14.17 10.86 -37.65
C LYS A 95 -13.38 12.11 -37.24
N GLY A 96 -13.95 12.99 -36.41
CA GLY A 96 -13.28 14.10 -35.74
C GLY A 96 -13.39 13.97 -34.23
N GLU A 97 -12.65 13.04 -33.62
CA GLU A 97 -12.71 12.78 -32.18
C GLU A 97 -12.44 14.01 -31.33
N ASN A 98 -13.51 14.49 -30.67
CA ASN A 98 -13.41 15.54 -29.67
C ASN A 98 -12.64 14.98 -28.47
N ALA A 99 -11.53 15.60 -28.07
CA ALA A 99 -10.63 15.13 -26.98
C ALA A 99 -11.38 14.86 -25.66
N LYS A 100 -12.46 15.59 -25.38
CA LYS A 100 -13.33 15.35 -24.21
C LYS A 100 -14.07 14.02 -24.30
N LEU A 101 -14.57 13.65 -25.47
CA LEU A 101 -15.30 12.39 -25.67
C LEU A 101 -14.39 11.18 -25.54
N LYS A 102 -13.16 11.28 -26.03
CA LYS A 102 -12.11 10.26 -25.84
C LYS A 102 -11.81 10.04 -24.36
N SER A 103 -11.62 11.11 -23.59
CA SER A 103 -11.36 11.04 -22.15
C SER A 103 -12.51 10.37 -21.37
N VAL A 104 -13.78 10.63 -21.74
CA VAL A 104 -14.95 9.98 -21.11
C VAL A 104 -14.99 8.48 -21.43
N LYS A 105 -14.72 8.09 -22.68
CA LYS A 105 -14.66 6.66 -23.08
C LYS A 105 -13.55 5.91 -22.36
N GLU A 106 -12.37 6.52 -22.27
CA GLU A 106 -11.24 5.94 -21.52
C GLU A 106 -11.58 5.75 -20.03
N ALA A 107 -12.23 6.74 -19.40
CA ALA A 107 -12.66 6.64 -18.01
C ALA A 107 -13.71 5.53 -17.81
N LYS A 108 -14.69 5.38 -18.70
CA LYS A 108 -15.68 4.29 -18.67
C LYS A 108 -14.99 2.92 -18.82
N MET A 109 -14.05 2.78 -19.75
CA MET A 109 -13.29 1.54 -19.97
C MET A 109 -12.48 1.15 -18.73
N VAL A 110 -11.76 2.10 -18.13
CA VAL A 110 -11.00 1.85 -16.88
C VAL A 110 -11.93 1.42 -15.75
N THR A 111 -13.09 2.07 -15.63
CA THR A 111 -14.09 1.70 -14.61
C THR A 111 -14.65 0.30 -14.84
N ALA A 112 -14.97 -0.05 -16.08
CA ALA A 112 -15.44 -1.40 -16.44
C ALA A 112 -14.40 -2.47 -16.12
N MET A 113 -13.12 -2.23 -16.47
CA MET A 113 -12.02 -3.15 -16.12
C MET A 113 -11.86 -3.31 -14.61
N MET A 114 -12.00 -2.23 -13.84
CA MET A 114 -11.95 -2.28 -12.39
C MET A 114 -13.09 -3.14 -11.80
N ILE A 115 -14.32 -2.99 -12.31
CA ILE A 115 -15.47 -3.81 -11.88
C ILE A 115 -15.23 -5.29 -12.17
N ILE A 116 -14.72 -5.63 -13.36
CA ILE A 116 -14.38 -7.02 -13.72
C ILE A 116 -13.34 -7.61 -12.74
N ASN A 117 -12.34 -6.82 -12.37
CA ASN A 117 -11.33 -7.26 -11.40
C ASN A 117 -11.92 -7.43 -9.99
N ILE A 118 -12.86 -6.56 -9.59
CA ILE A 118 -13.57 -6.70 -8.31
C ILE A 118 -14.44 -7.97 -8.32
N ASP A 119 -15.23 -8.21 -9.36
CA ASP A 119 -16.10 -9.38 -9.50
C ASP A 119 -15.29 -10.68 -9.43
N ARG A 120 -14.12 -10.73 -10.10
CA ARG A 120 -13.18 -11.84 -10.01
C ARG A 120 -12.66 -12.04 -8.60
N ALA A 121 -12.20 -10.97 -7.96
CA ALA A 121 -11.67 -11.01 -6.60
C ALA A 121 -12.74 -11.48 -5.59
N LEU A 122 -13.99 -11.06 -5.74
CA LEU A 122 -15.11 -11.52 -4.92
C LEU A 122 -15.33 -13.02 -5.07
N THR A 123 -15.38 -13.52 -6.31
CA THR A 123 -15.54 -14.95 -6.60
C THR A 123 -14.42 -15.80 -5.99
N GLU A 124 -13.17 -15.32 -6.12
CA GLU A 124 -12.02 -16.00 -5.53
C GLU A 124 -12.04 -15.98 -4.00
N LEU A 125 -12.41 -14.86 -3.38
CA LEU A 125 -12.53 -14.74 -1.93
C LEU A 125 -13.63 -15.63 -1.35
N GLU A 126 -14.73 -15.77 -2.05
CA GLU A 126 -15.79 -16.71 -1.67
C GLU A 126 -15.27 -18.15 -1.67
N ALA A 127 -14.63 -18.56 -2.77
CA ALA A 127 -14.08 -19.90 -2.91
C ALA A 127 -13.00 -20.20 -1.86
N GLU A 128 -12.11 -19.26 -1.58
CA GLU A 128 -11.10 -19.37 -0.53
C GLU A 128 -11.74 -19.48 0.87
N SER A 129 -12.71 -18.60 1.17
CA SER A 129 -13.40 -18.59 2.47
C SER A 129 -14.18 -19.91 2.70
N ARG A 130 -14.73 -20.49 1.65
CA ARG A 130 -15.39 -21.80 1.70
C ARG A 130 -14.39 -22.92 2.01
N LYS A 131 -13.23 -22.92 1.38
CA LYS A 131 -12.15 -23.90 1.64
C LYS A 131 -11.56 -23.77 3.05
N GLU A 132 -11.43 -22.55 3.54
CA GLU A 132 -10.91 -22.26 4.88
C GLU A 132 -11.93 -22.49 6.01
N GLY A 133 -13.19 -22.80 5.71
CA GLY A 133 -14.27 -22.88 6.71
C GLY A 133 -14.63 -21.52 7.33
N THR A 134 -14.32 -20.43 6.64
CA THR A 134 -14.54 -19.06 7.11
C THR A 134 -15.57 -18.30 6.27
N LEU A 135 -16.48 -19.04 5.62
CA LEU A 135 -17.49 -18.49 4.70
C LEU A 135 -18.34 -17.38 5.36
N TYR A 136 -18.66 -17.53 6.63
CA TYR A 136 -19.40 -16.53 7.40
C TYR A 136 -18.75 -15.14 7.41
N LYS A 137 -17.40 -15.06 7.28
CA LYS A 137 -16.70 -13.76 7.18
C LYS A 137 -16.92 -13.11 5.81
N TYR A 138 -16.94 -13.92 4.75
CA TYR A 138 -17.24 -13.45 3.41
C TYR A 138 -18.71 -13.04 3.30
N GLU A 139 -19.62 -13.81 3.88
CA GLU A 139 -21.06 -13.48 3.93
C GLU A 139 -21.30 -12.15 4.64
N ALA A 140 -20.69 -11.92 5.80
CA ALA A 140 -20.77 -10.63 6.50
C ALA A 140 -20.25 -9.48 5.63
N PHE A 141 -19.15 -9.71 4.89
CA PHE A 141 -18.61 -8.73 3.97
C PHE A 141 -19.57 -8.44 2.81
N ARG A 142 -20.16 -9.46 2.20
CA ARG A 142 -21.14 -9.34 1.12
C ARG A 142 -22.38 -8.58 1.59
N MET A 143 -22.95 -8.97 2.74
CA MET A 143 -24.11 -8.30 3.32
C MET A 143 -23.86 -6.81 3.53
N HIS A 144 -22.65 -6.43 4.01
CA HIS A 144 -22.34 -5.03 4.27
C HIS A 144 -22.10 -4.22 2.98
N TYR A 145 -21.25 -4.69 2.08
CA TYR A 145 -20.80 -3.92 0.91
C TYR A 145 -21.66 -4.09 -0.33
N ILE A 146 -22.40 -5.19 -0.45
CA ILE A 146 -23.23 -5.50 -1.63
C ILE A 146 -24.71 -5.36 -1.31
N ASP A 147 -25.15 -5.92 -0.18
CA ASP A 147 -26.58 -5.89 0.19
C ASP A 147 -26.94 -4.64 1.01
N GLY A 148 -25.94 -3.88 1.50
CA GLY A 148 -26.13 -2.61 2.20
C GLY A 148 -26.54 -2.75 3.68
N SER A 149 -26.40 -3.95 4.26
CA SER A 149 -26.79 -4.21 5.67
C SER A 149 -25.85 -3.51 6.66
N THR A 150 -26.40 -3.07 7.75
CA THR A 150 -25.63 -2.51 8.88
C THR A 150 -24.92 -3.61 9.67
N PHE A 151 -23.87 -3.27 10.39
CA PHE A 151 -23.15 -4.26 11.22
C PHE A 151 -24.03 -4.84 12.35
N GLU A 152 -25.03 -4.12 12.82
CA GLU A 152 -25.98 -4.58 13.82
C GLU A 152 -26.91 -5.66 13.24
N GLU A 153 -27.49 -5.39 12.08
CA GLU A 153 -28.33 -6.38 11.37
C GLU A 153 -27.53 -7.65 11.01
N ILE A 154 -26.28 -7.52 10.60
CA ILE A 154 -25.40 -8.66 10.30
C ILE A 154 -25.10 -9.46 11.57
N ALA A 155 -24.86 -8.79 12.69
CA ALA A 155 -24.62 -9.45 13.96
C ALA A 155 -25.83 -10.28 14.42
N ASP A 156 -27.04 -9.74 14.25
CA ASP A 156 -28.28 -10.43 14.58
C ASP A 156 -28.54 -11.61 13.63
N GLN A 157 -28.31 -11.44 12.31
CA GLN A 157 -28.54 -12.50 11.31
C GLN A 157 -27.55 -13.67 11.43
N LEU A 158 -26.30 -13.39 11.81
CA LEU A 158 -25.25 -14.42 11.94
C LEU A 158 -25.10 -14.91 13.39
N ASP A 159 -25.97 -14.49 14.31
CA ASP A 159 -25.93 -14.82 15.74
C ASP A 159 -24.53 -14.66 16.33
N CYS A 160 -23.96 -13.46 16.20
CA CYS A 160 -22.57 -13.21 16.61
C CYS A 160 -22.42 -11.92 17.42
N GLY A 161 -21.25 -11.78 18.07
CA GLY A 161 -20.95 -10.59 18.87
C GLY A 161 -20.92 -9.30 18.03
N LYS A 162 -21.43 -8.20 18.57
CA LYS A 162 -21.65 -6.89 17.94
C LYS A 162 -20.43 -6.36 17.13
N ASN A 163 -19.21 -6.66 17.56
CA ASN A 163 -17.98 -6.22 16.88
C ASN A 163 -17.45 -7.22 15.83
N SER A 164 -18.01 -8.43 15.79
CA SER A 164 -17.53 -9.51 14.90
C SER A 164 -17.66 -9.15 13.42
N PRO A 165 -18.82 -8.67 12.92
CA PRO A 165 -18.98 -8.34 11.51
C PRO A 165 -17.98 -7.30 11.01
N SER A 166 -17.77 -6.23 11.78
CA SER A 166 -16.78 -5.19 11.43
C SER A 166 -15.35 -5.74 11.33
N ASN A 167 -14.97 -6.65 12.24
CA ASN A 167 -13.66 -7.28 12.21
C ASN A 167 -13.50 -8.26 11.03
N TRP A 168 -14.54 -9.01 10.70
CA TRP A 168 -14.58 -9.91 9.56
C TRP A 168 -14.50 -9.13 8.24
N CYS A 169 -15.26 -8.06 8.10
CA CYS A 169 -15.19 -7.17 6.94
C CYS A 169 -13.78 -6.58 6.75
N LYS A 170 -13.12 -6.14 7.83
CA LYS A 170 -11.72 -5.66 7.78
C LYS A 170 -10.75 -6.75 7.31
N ALA A 171 -10.96 -8.01 7.75
CA ALA A 171 -10.11 -9.14 7.33
C ALA A 171 -10.28 -9.43 5.83
N ILE A 172 -11.51 -9.47 5.33
CA ILE A 172 -11.80 -9.67 3.90
C ILE A 172 -11.29 -8.49 3.06
N LEU A 173 -11.47 -7.24 3.51
CA LEU A 173 -10.91 -6.06 2.83
C LEU A 173 -9.40 -6.14 2.64
N LYS A 174 -8.66 -6.66 3.63
CA LYS A 174 -7.21 -6.87 3.48
C LYS A 174 -6.89 -7.89 2.40
N LYS A 175 -7.59 -9.01 2.36
CA LYS A 175 -7.44 -10.01 1.28
C LYS A 175 -7.80 -9.40 -0.08
N MET A 176 -8.89 -8.63 -0.14
CA MET A 176 -9.34 -7.92 -1.35
C MET A 176 -8.28 -6.92 -1.86
N SER A 177 -7.66 -6.14 -0.97
CA SER A 177 -6.63 -5.18 -1.35
C SER A 177 -5.42 -5.85 -2.02
N VAL A 178 -5.04 -7.04 -1.55
CA VAL A 178 -3.97 -7.84 -2.16
C VAL A 178 -4.38 -8.32 -3.56
N LYS A 179 -5.62 -8.80 -3.72
CA LYS A 179 -6.11 -9.28 -5.02
C LYS A 179 -6.22 -8.17 -6.06
N LEU A 180 -6.59 -6.95 -5.65
CA LEU A 180 -6.75 -5.81 -6.55
C LEU A 180 -5.43 -5.08 -6.85
N PHE A 181 -4.54 -4.96 -5.87
CA PHE A 181 -3.34 -4.11 -5.95
C PHE A 181 -2.03 -4.90 -5.81
N GLY A 182 -2.08 -6.21 -5.69
CA GLY A 182 -0.91 -7.08 -5.58
C GLY A 182 -0.05 -6.72 -4.37
N ILE A 183 1.25 -6.58 -4.59
CA ILE A 183 2.24 -6.30 -3.52
C ILE A 183 1.96 -4.99 -2.77
N ASN A 184 1.32 -4.01 -3.41
CA ASN A 184 0.93 -2.75 -2.77
C ASN A 184 -0.26 -2.93 -1.82
N GLY A 185 -0.96 -4.06 -1.88
CA GLY A 185 -2.05 -4.44 -0.98
C GLY A 185 -1.60 -5.13 0.31
N ILE A 186 -0.29 -5.45 0.41
CA ILE A 186 0.32 -6.12 1.57
C ILE A 186 0.93 -5.06 2.53
#